data_22d6b88cac48e8eef47ef520f42c9408
#
_entry.id   22d6b88cac48e8eef47ef520f42c9408
#
_cell.length_a   1.000
_cell.length_b   1.000
_cell.length_c   1.000
_cell.angle_alpha   90.00
_cell.angle_beta   90.00
_cell.angle_gamma   90.00
#
_symmetry.space_group_name_H-M   'P 1'
#
loop_
_entity.id
_entity.type
_entity.pdbx_description
1 polymer ?
#
loop_
_entity_poly.entity_id
_entity_poly.type
_entity_poly.pdbx_seq_one_letter_code
_entity_poly.pdbx_strand_id
1 'polypeptide(L)'
;MELKNLRVVAAIIEKDDRIMIARRSHGEHEGLWEFPGGKYEENETGEEALKREIREEFDADIVIKDYLCTIEHEYPSFRLVMDCFVCELADEELELHDHTAVRFIDPYEENIEWVPADEKVIEAYRKQLETTACC
;
A
#
# COMPACT_ATOMS: atom_id res chain seq x y z
N MET A 1 -7.37 6.02 28.01
CA MET A 1 -8.32 5.61 26.99
C MET A 1 -7.58 4.88 25.88
N GLU A 2 -8.00 3.66 25.59
CA GLU A 2 -7.34 2.87 24.55
C GLU A 2 -7.75 3.36 23.16
N LEU A 3 -6.78 3.40 22.25
CA LEU A 3 -7.05 3.74 20.86
C LEU A 3 -7.71 2.55 20.15
N LYS A 4 -8.67 2.86 19.28
CA LYS A 4 -9.31 1.85 18.45
C LYS A 4 -8.33 1.41 17.35
N ASN A 5 -8.24 0.10 17.14
CA ASN A 5 -7.41 -0.45 16.07
C ASN A 5 -8.17 -0.45 14.75
N LEU A 6 -7.55 0.08 13.70
CA LEU A 6 -8.07 0.00 12.35
C LEU A 6 -7.16 -0.91 11.54
N ARG A 7 -7.70 -2.03 11.07
CA ARG A 7 -6.93 -2.99 10.29
C ARG A 7 -7.12 -2.75 8.80
N VAL A 8 -6.01 -2.63 8.09
CA VAL A 8 -6.00 -2.39 6.64
C VAL A 8 -4.95 -3.26 5.96
N VAL A 9 -5.04 -3.33 4.64
CA VAL A 9 -4.06 -4.02 3.79
C VAL A 9 -3.48 -3.03 2.80
N ALA A 10 -2.26 -3.27 2.35
CA ALA A 10 -1.59 -2.45 1.35
C ALA A 10 -0.79 -3.30 0.39
N ALA A 11 -0.73 -2.87 -0.87
CA ALA A 11 -0.02 -3.56 -1.93
C ALA A 11 1.18 -2.75 -2.39
N ILE A 12 2.35 -3.39 -2.41
CA ILE A 12 3.53 -2.85 -3.08
C ILE A 12 3.53 -3.53 -4.45
N ILE A 13 2.96 -2.86 -5.44
CA ILE A 13 2.78 -3.42 -6.78
C ILE A 13 4.02 -3.14 -7.61
N GLU A 14 4.76 -4.19 -7.92
CA GLU A 14 6.01 -4.10 -8.69
C GLU A 14 5.74 -4.18 -10.18
N LYS A 15 6.44 -3.33 -10.95
CA LYS A 15 6.43 -3.36 -12.40
C LYS A 15 7.74 -2.79 -12.92
N ASP A 16 8.52 -3.60 -13.65
CA ASP A 16 9.78 -3.16 -14.28
C ASP A 16 10.73 -2.48 -13.29
N ASP A 17 10.93 -3.10 -12.12
CA ASP A 17 11.77 -2.61 -11.04
C ASP A 17 11.28 -1.31 -10.40
N ARG A 18 10.02 -0.96 -10.65
CA ARG A 18 9.35 0.20 -10.04
C ARG A 18 8.18 -0.26 -9.20
N ILE A 19 7.70 0.62 -8.35
CA ILE A 19 6.56 0.33 -7.47
C ILE A 19 5.48 1.39 -7.65
N MET A 20 4.23 0.95 -7.56
CA MET A 20 3.07 1.82 -7.77
C MET A 20 2.69 2.55 -6.48
N ILE A 21 2.53 3.87 -6.59
CA ILE A 21 1.97 4.67 -5.51
C ILE A 21 0.80 5.49 -6.04
N ALA A 22 -0.11 5.86 -5.14
CA ALA A 22 -1.32 6.57 -5.51
C ALA A 22 -1.51 7.79 -4.62
N ARG A 23 -2.03 8.88 -5.18
CA ARG A 23 -2.23 10.12 -4.43
C ARG A 23 -3.68 10.24 -3.97
N ARG A 24 -3.85 10.50 -2.67
CA ARG A 24 -5.17 10.60 -2.05
C ARG A 24 -5.94 11.80 -2.58
N SER A 25 -7.23 11.60 -2.87
CA SER A 25 -8.09 12.63 -3.45
C SER A 25 -8.89 13.44 -2.43
N HIS A 26 -9.01 12.95 -1.20
CA HIS A 26 -9.84 13.62 -0.19
C HIS A 26 -9.48 13.17 1.23
N GLY A 27 -10.07 13.86 2.21
CA GLY A 27 -9.92 13.53 3.62
C GLY A 27 -8.61 14.04 4.23
N GLU A 28 -8.29 13.53 5.40
CA GLU A 28 -6.98 13.79 6.00
C GLU A 28 -5.92 13.20 5.10
N HIS A 29 -4.81 13.87 4.98
CA HIS A 29 -3.70 13.46 4.12
C HIS A 29 -4.02 13.60 2.61
N GLU A 30 -5.02 14.41 2.25
CA GLU A 30 -5.30 14.71 0.84
C GLU A 30 -4.03 15.25 0.17
N GLY A 31 -3.75 14.76 -1.04
CA GLY A 31 -2.58 15.16 -1.80
C GLY A 31 -1.30 14.40 -1.45
N LEU A 32 -1.32 13.60 -0.40
CA LEU A 32 -0.17 12.76 -0.04
C LEU A 32 -0.24 11.41 -0.76
N TRP A 33 0.91 10.78 -0.87
CA TRP A 33 1.04 9.50 -1.58
C TRP A 33 0.98 8.32 -0.62
N GLU A 34 0.41 7.23 -1.10
CA GLU A 34 0.25 6.01 -0.32
C GLU A 34 0.36 4.78 -1.22
N PHE A 35 0.52 3.63 -0.60
CA PHE A 35 0.39 2.36 -1.32
C PHE A 35 -1.09 2.01 -1.42
N PRO A 36 -1.53 1.46 -2.56
CA PRO A 36 -2.95 1.08 -2.72
C PRO A 36 -3.37 0.03 -1.69
N GLY A 37 -4.60 0.13 -1.24
CA GLY A 37 -5.15 -0.81 -0.28
C GLY A 37 -6.42 -0.29 0.37
N GLY A 38 -6.79 -0.85 1.49
CA GLY A 38 -7.97 -0.43 2.20
C GLY A 38 -8.31 -1.32 3.39
N LYS A 39 -9.52 -1.17 3.90
CA LYS A 39 -9.97 -1.85 5.11
C LYS A 39 -10.35 -3.30 4.86
N TYR A 40 -10.13 -4.14 5.87
CA TYR A 40 -10.69 -5.50 5.87
C TYR A 40 -12.21 -5.45 5.99
N GLU A 41 -12.88 -6.38 5.33
CA GLU A 41 -14.28 -6.70 5.58
C GLU A 41 -14.33 -7.97 6.44
N GLU A 42 -15.51 -8.26 7.00
CA GLU A 42 -15.67 -9.43 7.85
C GLU A 42 -15.27 -10.71 7.15
N ASN A 43 -14.53 -11.56 7.87
CA ASN A 43 -14.12 -12.89 7.42
C ASN A 43 -13.20 -12.91 6.21
N GLU A 44 -12.54 -11.79 5.89
CA GLU A 44 -11.54 -11.78 4.82
C GLU A 44 -10.16 -12.07 5.36
N THR A 45 -9.39 -12.84 4.57
CA THR A 45 -7.93 -12.91 4.77
C THR A 45 -7.32 -11.62 4.21
N GLY A 46 -6.05 -11.36 4.54
CA GLY A 46 -5.35 -10.21 3.99
C GLY A 46 -5.29 -10.24 2.47
N GLU A 47 -5.03 -11.40 1.89
CA GLU A 47 -4.97 -11.54 0.43
C GLU A 47 -6.32 -11.26 -0.22
N GLU A 48 -7.41 -11.77 0.36
CA GLU A 48 -8.76 -11.53 -0.16
C GLU A 48 -9.13 -10.05 -0.09
N ALA A 49 -8.84 -9.42 1.06
CA ALA A 49 -9.12 -7.99 1.24
C ALA A 49 -8.37 -7.14 0.23
N LEU A 50 -7.09 -7.46 0.01
CA LEU A 50 -6.26 -6.69 -0.90
C LEU A 50 -6.73 -6.83 -2.35
N LYS A 51 -7.03 -8.04 -2.80
CA LYS A 51 -7.53 -8.26 -4.15
C LYS A 51 -8.84 -7.50 -4.39
N ARG A 52 -9.74 -7.52 -3.41
CA ARG A 52 -11.02 -6.80 -3.49
C ARG A 52 -10.78 -5.28 -3.57
N GLU A 53 -9.93 -4.75 -2.70
CA GLU A 53 -9.66 -3.30 -2.67
C GLU A 53 -9.05 -2.80 -3.98
N ILE A 54 -8.11 -3.55 -4.54
CA ILE A 54 -7.48 -3.14 -5.80
C ILE A 54 -8.49 -3.18 -6.95
N ARG A 55 -9.37 -4.17 -6.96
CA ARG A 55 -10.43 -4.24 -7.96
C ARG A 55 -11.41 -3.07 -7.83
N GLU A 56 -11.80 -2.74 -6.60
CA GLU A 56 -12.74 -1.63 -6.36
C GLU A 56 -12.13 -0.27 -6.73
N GLU A 57 -10.87 -0.06 -6.37
CA GLU A 57 -10.24 1.25 -6.54
C GLU A 57 -9.63 1.48 -7.93
N PHE A 58 -9.20 0.44 -8.61
CA PHE A 58 -8.45 0.57 -9.86
C PHE A 58 -8.97 -0.28 -11.01
N ASP A 59 -10.04 -1.05 -10.81
CA ASP A 59 -10.55 -2.02 -11.79
C ASP A 59 -9.45 -2.97 -12.27
N ALA A 60 -8.55 -3.34 -11.38
CA ALA A 60 -7.39 -4.17 -11.72
C ALA A 60 -7.33 -5.41 -10.85
N ASP A 61 -6.70 -6.44 -11.39
CA ASP A 61 -6.40 -7.66 -10.66
C ASP A 61 -4.92 -7.72 -10.35
N ILE A 62 -4.58 -8.26 -9.18
CA ILE A 62 -3.20 -8.44 -8.76
C ILE A 62 -2.90 -9.91 -8.50
N VAL A 63 -1.64 -10.26 -8.62
CA VAL A 63 -1.10 -11.53 -8.16
C VAL A 63 -0.25 -11.22 -6.94
N ILE A 64 -0.56 -11.84 -5.82
CA ILE A 64 0.20 -11.63 -4.58
C ILE A 64 1.40 -12.54 -4.61
N LYS A 65 2.59 -11.95 -4.48
CA LYS A 65 3.85 -12.69 -4.53
C LYS A 65 4.33 -13.10 -3.14
N ASP A 66 4.23 -12.19 -2.18
CA ASP A 66 4.80 -12.42 -0.86
C ASP A 66 4.21 -11.48 0.17
N TYR A 67 4.25 -11.91 1.42
CA TYR A 67 3.94 -11.04 2.55
C TYR A 67 5.23 -10.28 2.91
N LEU A 68 5.13 -8.95 3.05
CA LEU A 68 6.28 -8.12 3.39
C LEU A 68 6.39 -7.89 4.90
N CYS A 69 5.36 -7.29 5.49
CA CYS A 69 5.42 -6.88 6.88
C CYS A 69 4.05 -6.41 7.38
N THR A 70 3.95 -6.21 8.68
CA THR A 70 2.81 -5.53 9.29
C THR A 70 3.32 -4.26 9.94
N ILE A 71 2.76 -3.12 9.57
CA ILE A 71 3.12 -1.81 10.09
C ILE A 71 2.08 -1.39 11.11
N GLU A 72 2.53 -0.88 12.25
CA GLU A 72 1.66 -0.25 13.24
C GLU A 72 2.02 1.22 13.32
N HIS A 73 1.00 2.08 13.29
CA HIS A 73 1.19 3.52 13.38
C HIS A 73 0.06 4.14 14.18
N GLU A 74 0.41 4.93 15.19
CA GLU A 74 -0.59 5.63 16.00
C GLU A 74 -0.88 7.00 15.42
N TYR A 75 -2.14 7.23 15.06
CA TYR A 75 -2.67 8.55 14.76
C TYR A 75 -3.41 9.05 15.99
N PRO A 76 -3.70 10.35 16.08
CA PRO A 76 -4.32 10.89 17.31
C PRO A 76 -5.61 10.18 17.74
N SER A 77 -6.41 9.69 16.80
CA SER A 77 -7.71 9.10 17.12
C SER A 77 -7.78 7.58 16.97
N PHE A 78 -6.74 6.95 16.43
CA PHE A 78 -6.77 5.48 16.22
C PHE A 78 -5.35 4.95 16.00
N ARG A 79 -5.23 3.62 16.14
CA ARG A 79 -4.01 2.92 15.77
C ARG A 79 -4.25 2.18 14.46
N LEU A 80 -3.40 2.43 13.48
CA LEU A 80 -3.45 1.72 12.21
C LEU A 80 -2.60 0.45 12.31
N VAL A 81 -3.16 -0.68 11.85
CA VAL A 81 -2.43 -1.94 11.71
C VAL A 81 -2.56 -2.35 10.26
N MET A 82 -1.47 -2.30 9.52
CA MET A 82 -1.46 -2.46 8.07
C MET A 82 -0.63 -3.66 7.66
N ASP A 83 -1.29 -4.66 7.05
CA ASP A 83 -0.62 -5.84 6.51
C ASP A 83 -0.23 -5.53 5.06
N CYS A 84 1.06 -5.66 4.76
CA CYS A 84 1.63 -5.25 3.47
C CYS A 84 2.10 -6.47 2.67
N PHE A 85 1.75 -6.48 1.39
CA PHE A 85 2.10 -7.60 0.49
C PHE A 85 2.77 -7.07 -0.77
N VAL A 86 3.75 -7.81 -1.26
CA VAL A 86 4.38 -7.52 -2.56
C VAL A 86 3.57 -8.22 -3.64
N CYS A 87 3.23 -7.49 -4.67
CA CYS A 87 2.30 -7.93 -5.71
C CYS A 87 2.77 -7.55 -7.11
N GLU A 88 2.11 -8.12 -8.11
CA GLU A 88 2.24 -7.72 -9.51
C GLU A 88 0.84 -7.48 -10.08
N LEU A 89 0.72 -6.60 -11.06
CA LEU A 89 -0.53 -6.43 -11.81
C LEU A 89 -0.72 -7.61 -12.75
N ALA A 90 -1.94 -8.16 -12.77
CA ALA A 90 -2.29 -9.19 -13.74
C ALA A 90 -2.57 -8.57 -15.12
N ASP A 91 -3.06 -7.33 -15.13
CA ASP A 91 -3.34 -6.55 -16.33
C ASP A 91 -2.60 -5.23 -16.29
N GLU A 92 -2.39 -4.62 -17.46
CA GLU A 92 -1.68 -3.34 -17.53
C GLU A 92 -2.60 -2.12 -17.44
N GLU A 93 -3.90 -2.31 -17.56
CA GLU A 93 -4.86 -1.21 -17.53
C GLU A 93 -5.37 -0.93 -16.13
N LEU A 94 -5.41 0.35 -15.78
CA LEU A 94 -5.90 0.83 -14.49
C LEU A 94 -6.90 1.94 -14.70
N GLU A 95 -7.93 1.98 -13.85
CA GLU A 95 -8.84 3.11 -13.77
C GLU A 95 -8.79 3.66 -12.35
N LEU A 96 -8.84 5.00 -12.22
CA LEU A 96 -8.79 5.65 -10.91
C LEU A 96 -10.20 6.01 -10.45
N HIS A 97 -10.56 5.59 -9.24
CA HIS A 97 -11.86 5.91 -8.65
C HIS A 97 -11.72 6.85 -7.45
N ASP A 98 -10.77 6.55 -6.55
CA ASP A 98 -10.58 7.32 -5.31
C ASP A 98 -9.27 8.07 -5.20
N HIS A 99 -8.46 8.05 -6.26
CA HIS A 99 -7.14 8.71 -6.26
C HIS A 99 -7.05 9.70 -7.40
N THR A 100 -6.23 10.74 -7.22
CA THR A 100 -6.04 11.76 -8.25
C THR A 100 -4.93 11.44 -9.23
N ALA A 101 -4.03 10.54 -8.86
CA ALA A 101 -2.90 10.17 -9.70
C ALA A 101 -2.30 8.85 -9.26
N VAL A 102 -1.63 8.18 -10.18
CA VAL A 102 -0.82 7.00 -9.94
C VAL A 102 0.56 7.26 -10.53
N ARG A 103 1.61 6.85 -9.82
CA ARG A 103 2.98 6.89 -10.32
C ARG A 103 3.64 5.54 -10.08
N PHE A 104 4.53 5.16 -11.00
CA PHE A 104 5.45 4.04 -10.79
C PHE A 104 6.82 4.66 -10.52
N ILE A 105 7.34 4.48 -9.31
CA ILE A 105 8.55 5.14 -8.86
C ILE A 105 9.67 4.15 -8.62
N ASP A 106 10.92 4.64 -8.69
CA ASP A 106 12.05 3.89 -8.20
C ASP A 106 11.89 3.77 -6.68
N PRO A 107 12.14 2.59 -6.09
CA PRO A 107 11.98 2.42 -4.64
C PRO A 107 12.83 3.37 -3.78
N TYR A 108 13.88 3.93 -4.34
CA TYR A 108 14.77 4.86 -3.64
C TYR A 108 14.53 6.32 -3.99
N GLU A 109 13.46 6.61 -4.73
CA GLU A 109 13.12 8.01 -5.05
C GLU A 109 12.88 8.79 -3.76
N GLU A 110 13.50 9.96 -3.66
CA GLU A 110 13.36 10.86 -2.52
C GLU A 110 12.32 11.93 -2.82
N ASN A 111 11.95 12.69 -1.80
CA ASN A 111 11.03 13.82 -1.90
C ASN A 111 9.58 13.43 -2.24
N ILE A 112 9.20 12.22 -1.87
CA ILE A 112 7.81 11.81 -1.96
C ILE A 112 7.11 12.26 -0.67
N GLU A 113 5.98 12.95 -0.82
CA GLU A 113 5.17 13.35 0.33
C GLU A 113 4.24 12.20 0.70
N TRP A 114 4.72 11.36 1.62
CA TRP A 114 4.00 10.16 2.02
C TRP A 114 2.95 10.40 3.09
N VAL A 115 1.86 9.62 3.05
CA VAL A 115 1.02 9.42 4.22
C VAL A 115 1.95 8.84 5.30
N PRO A 116 1.90 9.33 6.56
CA PRO A 116 2.89 8.94 7.57
C PRO A 116 3.11 7.45 7.76
N ALA A 117 2.05 6.64 7.79
CA ALA A 117 2.21 5.19 7.96
C ALA A 117 2.94 4.56 6.75
N ASP A 118 2.75 5.11 5.56
CA ASP A 118 3.33 4.58 4.33
C ASP A 118 4.84 4.82 4.22
N GLU A 119 5.38 5.80 4.93
CA GLU A 119 6.83 5.96 5.04
C GLU A 119 7.46 4.72 5.66
N LYS A 120 6.79 4.11 6.62
CA LYS A 120 7.27 2.88 7.26
C LYS A 120 7.27 1.70 6.28
N VAL A 121 6.30 1.68 5.38
CA VAL A 121 6.19 0.62 4.37
C VAL A 121 7.36 0.69 3.39
N ILE A 122 7.65 1.88 2.86
CA ILE A 122 8.76 2.02 1.91
C ILE A 122 10.10 1.69 2.56
N GLU A 123 10.29 2.05 3.82
CA GLU A 123 11.50 1.68 4.55
C GLU A 123 11.65 0.16 4.69
N ALA A 124 10.56 -0.53 5.02
CA ALA A 124 10.57 -1.99 5.14
C ALA A 124 10.87 -2.66 3.79
N TYR A 125 10.28 -2.12 2.72
CA TYR A 125 10.50 -2.63 1.38
C TYR A 125 11.97 -2.46 0.94
N ARG A 126 12.54 -1.29 1.19
CA ARG A 126 13.96 -1.03 0.90
C ARG A 126 14.88 -2.00 1.63
N LYS A 127 14.59 -2.29 2.89
CA LYS A 127 15.37 -3.25 3.67
C LYS A 127 15.31 -4.65 3.07
N GLN A 128 14.14 -5.06 2.59
CA GLN A 128 13.99 -6.35 1.95
C GLN A 128 14.79 -6.43 0.66
N LEU A 129 14.78 -5.36 -0.15
CA LEU A 129 15.58 -5.30 -1.38
C LEU A 129 17.08 -5.42 -1.07
N GLU A 130 17.55 -4.72 -0.07
CA GLU A 130 18.95 -4.74 0.34
C GLU A 130 19.38 -6.12 0.84
N THR A 131 18.53 -6.78 1.63
CA THR A 131 18.80 -8.11 2.12
C THR A 131 18.89 -9.12 0.99
N THR A 132 17.98 -9.04 0.02
CA THR A 132 17.96 -9.91 -1.15
C THR A 132 19.20 -9.67 -2.03
N ALA A 133 19.60 -8.42 -2.19
CA ALA A 133 20.76 -8.06 -3.00
C ALA A 133 22.10 -8.51 -2.42
N CYS A 134 22.15 -8.74 -1.11
CA CYS A 134 23.37 -9.16 -0.42
C CYS A 134 23.62 -10.66 -0.46
N CYS A 135 22.80 -11.43 -1.14
CA CYS A 135 22.99 -12.88 -1.25
C CYS A 135 23.87 -13.30 -2.42
#